data_2ecce84a2031211eb7336faa413d3bad
#
_entry.id   2ecce84a2031211eb7336faa413d3bad
#
_cell.length_a   1.000
_cell.length_b   1.000
_cell.length_c   1.000
_cell.angle_alpha   90.00
_cell.angle_beta   90.00
_cell.angle_gamma   90.00
#
_symmetry.space_group_name_H-M   'P 1'
#
loop_
_entity.id
_entity.type
_entity.pdbx_description
1 polymer ?
#
loop_
_entity_poly.entity_id
_entity_poly.type
_entity_poly.pdbx_seq_one_letter_code
_entity_poly.pdbx_strand_id
1 'polypeptide(L)'
;MNDTFSLLQKYTGISKYSKSEVITPQWVVSDMVDLLPQEIFNPDATFFDPAVKSGRFLIEIYNRLMASGLMKQAFPNEQDRHKHIIEKQLFGFATSPTAATVVRKTLYDNPLSTGNIRFTSDKLTKELIQGAFNNMKFDVVIGNPPYNKGMDIDFINLGFELSTKYCVMITPAKWQTAEDNQRIASKMTYGQFRKKIVPHMSNVVFYPDCKDVFDIYQCDGICYYLIDSNNIYDKCKVTNISYNRSYINRVETRSILNRESLWNIGNEIVEYLGDTSKIEMQTGENCRYHVMTNSQLSGYDWFIPEGPRYCLAVSVIVDTKNGESWSGLKTLSFGSDDIKECESFISYINTRFVRFLVAITLSGEIGLPTSNTFRFVPAPPSGKFDHIYTDDELYKDFNLPQKYIDVIEAVVKERK
;
A
#
# COMPACT_ATOMS: atom_id res chain seq x y z
N MET A 1 -6.00 6.39 35.44
CA MET A 1 -5.35 6.06 34.14
C MET A 1 -5.50 4.60 33.68
N ASN A 2 -5.40 3.62 34.57
CA ASN A 2 -5.55 2.20 34.16
C ASN A 2 -6.94 1.81 33.60
N ASP A 3 -8.01 2.51 33.98
CA ASP A 3 -9.37 2.20 33.50
C ASP A 3 -9.67 2.67 32.08
N THR A 4 -9.02 3.72 31.60
CA THR A 4 -9.25 4.28 30.27
C THR A 4 -8.60 3.40 29.18
N PHE A 5 -7.46 2.80 29.49
CA PHE A 5 -6.79 1.82 28.62
C PHE A 5 -7.61 0.53 28.51
N SER A 6 -8.25 0.09 29.59
CA SER A 6 -9.13 -1.08 29.59
C SER A 6 -10.42 -0.84 28.81
N LEU A 7 -10.92 0.39 28.80
CA LEU A 7 -12.06 0.80 27.97
C LEU A 7 -11.71 0.75 26.47
N LEU A 8 -10.54 1.25 26.07
CA LEU A 8 -10.09 1.17 24.69
C LEU A 8 -9.89 -0.28 24.23
N GLN A 9 -9.35 -1.15 25.08
CA GLN A 9 -9.29 -2.59 24.79
C GLN A 9 -10.66 -3.24 24.71
N LYS A 10 -11.62 -2.83 25.53
CA LYS A 10 -13.02 -3.28 25.40
C LYS A 10 -13.69 -2.80 24.12
N TYR A 11 -13.40 -1.58 23.68
CA TYR A 11 -13.93 -1.02 22.42
C TYR A 11 -13.20 -1.51 21.16
N THR A 12 -12.06 -2.20 21.27
CA THR A 12 -11.45 -2.91 20.13
C THR A 12 -12.31 -4.08 19.63
N GLY A 13 -13.25 -4.55 20.43
CA GLY A 13 -14.27 -5.52 20.03
C GLY A 13 -15.51 -4.92 19.37
N ILE A 14 -15.61 -3.60 19.23
CA ILE A 14 -16.69 -2.99 18.43
C ILE A 14 -16.32 -3.22 16.97
N SER A 15 -16.89 -4.32 16.47
CA SER A 15 -16.86 -4.66 15.05
C SER A 15 -17.25 -3.47 14.19
N LYS A 16 -16.41 -3.17 13.19
CA LYS A 16 -16.72 -2.46 11.94
C LYS A 16 -17.95 -1.53 12.06
N TYR A 17 -17.73 -0.27 12.43
CA TYR A 17 -18.77 0.76 12.40
C TYR A 17 -19.35 0.95 10.99
N SER A 18 -18.58 0.61 9.98
CA SER A 18 -19.01 0.41 8.59
C SER A 18 -18.06 -0.57 7.89
N LYS A 19 -18.46 -1.12 6.75
CA LYS A 19 -17.58 -1.98 5.92
C LYS A 19 -16.31 -1.27 5.43
N SER A 20 -16.23 0.04 5.59
CA SER A 20 -15.12 0.90 5.12
C SER A 20 -14.21 1.42 6.25
N GLU A 21 -14.53 1.19 7.52
CA GLU A 21 -13.72 1.65 8.63
C GLU A 21 -12.78 0.56 9.13
N VAL A 22 -11.50 0.69 8.78
CA VAL A 22 -10.44 -0.19 9.25
C VAL A 22 -9.74 0.47 10.43
N ILE A 23 -9.74 -0.22 11.58
CA ILE A 23 -9.03 0.25 12.78
C ILE A 23 -7.57 -0.19 12.70
N THR A 24 -6.65 0.78 12.77
CA THR A 24 -5.21 0.51 12.76
C THR A 24 -4.78 -0.25 14.01
N PRO A 25 -4.08 -1.40 13.89
CA PRO A 25 -3.53 -2.10 15.04
C PRO A 25 -2.59 -1.21 15.86
N GLN A 26 -2.53 -1.39 17.17
CA GLN A 26 -1.73 -0.54 18.05
C GLN A 26 -0.24 -0.59 17.72
N TRP A 27 0.28 -1.76 17.37
CA TRP A 27 1.68 -1.90 17.00
C TRP A 27 2.03 -1.11 15.72
N VAL A 28 1.11 -1.06 14.73
CA VAL A 28 1.30 -0.22 13.52
C VAL A 28 1.29 1.26 13.88
N VAL A 29 0.37 1.68 14.77
CA VAL A 29 0.32 3.07 15.24
C VAL A 29 1.64 3.45 15.89
N SER A 30 2.18 2.57 16.75
CA SER A 30 3.48 2.79 17.41
C SER A 30 4.60 2.91 16.38
N ASP A 31 4.69 1.98 15.42
CA ASP A 31 5.70 1.99 14.36
C ASP A 31 5.60 3.24 13.47
N MET A 32 4.39 3.70 13.18
CA MET A 32 4.19 4.94 12.42
C MET A 32 4.63 6.18 13.19
N VAL A 33 4.38 6.21 14.50
CA VAL A 33 4.83 7.31 15.38
C VAL A 33 6.36 7.26 15.57
N ASP A 34 6.97 6.07 15.54
CA ASP A 34 8.44 5.89 15.60
C ASP A 34 9.17 6.39 14.35
N LEU A 35 8.47 6.63 13.23
CA LEU A 35 9.06 7.32 12.08
C LEU A 35 9.36 8.81 12.36
N LEU A 36 8.66 9.40 13.31
CA LEU A 36 8.87 10.80 13.68
C LEU A 36 10.16 10.97 14.48
N PRO A 37 10.92 12.05 14.25
CA PRO A 37 12.10 12.35 15.06
C PRO A 37 11.69 12.69 16.49
N GLN A 38 12.49 12.25 17.47
CA GLN A 38 12.14 12.37 18.89
C GLN A 38 11.97 13.82 19.38
N GLU A 39 12.69 14.77 18.77
CA GLU A 39 12.62 16.20 19.07
C GLU A 39 11.26 16.84 18.72
N ILE A 40 10.40 16.14 17.93
CA ILE A 40 9.06 16.64 17.63
C ILE A 40 8.15 16.60 18.86
N PHE A 41 8.45 15.73 19.85
CA PHE A 41 7.65 15.62 21.06
C PHE A 41 8.07 16.69 22.10
N ASN A 42 7.83 17.95 21.75
CA ASN A 42 8.18 19.13 22.52
C ASN A 42 6.94 20.00 22.82
N PRO A 43 7.05 21.04 23.69
CA PRO A 43 5.91 21.85 24.13
C PRO A 43 5.16 22.61 23.04
N ASP A 44 5.83 22.93 21.93
CA ASP A 44 5.28 23.81 20.90
C ASP A 44 4.65 23.03 19.74
N ALA A 45 4.96 21.75 19.63
CA ALA A 45 4.51 20.94 18.49
C ALA A 45 3.01 20.64 18.54
N THR A 46 2.39 20.69 17.37
CA THR A 46 0.96 20.41 17.18
C THR A 46 0.75 19.21 16.25
N PHE A 47 -0.22 18.36 16.61
CA PHE A 47 -0.50 17.09 15.95
C PHE A 47 -1.96 17.05 15.50
N PHE A 48 -2.19 16.62 14.27
CA PHE A 48 -3.53 16.55 13.68
C PHE A 48 -3.81 15.18 13.05
N ASP A 49 -4.92 14.56 13.45
CA ASP A 49 -5.46 13.39 12.78
C ASP A 49 -6.71 13.78 11.96
N PRO A 50 -6.66 13.75 10.63
CA PRO A 50 -7.79 14.14 9.78
C PRO A 50 -8.90 13.09 9.70
N ALA A 51 -8.69 11.89 10.25
CA ALA A 51 -9.62 10.77 10.13
C ALA A 51 -9.71 9.97 11.44
N VAL A 52 -9.93 10.67 12.55
CA VAL A 52 -9.97 10.07 13.90
C VAL A 52 -11.10 9.03 13.96
N LYS A 53 -10.75 7.79 14.20
CA LYS A 53 -11.66 6.66 14.42
C LYS A 53 -11.70 6.28 15.90
N SER A 54 -10.80 5.41 16.32
CA SER A 54 -10.65 5.01 17.71
C SER A 54 -9.77 5.96 18.55
N GLY A 55 -9.14 6.96 17.93
CA GLY A 55 -8.22 7.90 18.57
C GLY A 55 -6.82 7.35 18.87
N ARG A 56 -6.47 6.14 18.41
CA ARG A 56 -5.20 5.49 18.73
C ARG A 56 -3.97 6.33 18.40
N PHE A 57 -3.98 7.05 17.26
CA PHE A 57 -2.87 7.94 16.89
C PHE A 57 -2.69 9.07 17.90
N LEU A 58 -3.77 9.76 18.24
CA LEU A 58 -3.71 10.87 19.19
C LEU A 58 -3.34 10.39 20.62
N ILE A 59 -3.79 9.20 21.01
CA ILE A 59 -3.44 8.60 22.29
C ILE A 59 -1.96 8.18 22.33
N GLU A 60 -1.44 7.59 21.26
CA GLU A 60 -0.02 7.24 21.17
C GLU A 60 0.85 8.50 21.26
N ILE A 61 0.49 9.56 20.51
CA ILE A 61 1.18 10.85 20.56
C ILE A 61 1.09 11.46 21.98
N TYR A 62 -0.09 11.40 22.60
CA TYR A 62 -0.26 11.83 24.00
C TYR A 62 0.72 11.12 24.92
N ASN A 63 0.84 9.81 24.81
CA ASN A 63 1.75 9.01 25.64
C ASN A 63 3.21 9.40 25.40
N ARG A 64 3.62 9.64 24.15
CA ARG A 64 4.97 10.11 23.81
C ARG A 64 5.26 11.49 24.37
N LEU A 65 4.31 12.43 24.28
CA LEU A 65 4.43 13.76 24.85
C LEU A 65 4.52 13.69 26.38
N MET A 66 3.65 12.92 27.03
CA MET A 66 3.71 12.73 28.51
C MET A 66 5.04 12.15 28.98
N ALA A 67 5.64 11.26 28.17
CA ALA A 67 6.94 10.63 28.46
C ALA A 67 8.13 11.52 28.13
N SER A 68 7.98 12.49 27.22
CA SER A 68 9.06 13.33 26.69
C SER A 68 9.80 14.11 27.79
N GLY A 69 11.13 14.10 27.72
CA GLY A 69 11.98 14.90 28.61
C GLY A 69 11.77 16.41 28.43
N LEU A 70 11.58 16.88 27.21
CA LEU A 70 11.31 18.28 26.89
C LEU A 70 9.99 18.75 27.52
N MET A 71 8.96 17.90 27.41
CA MET A 71 7.65 18.18 28.03
C MET A 71 7.73 18.19 29.55
N LYS A 72 8.46 17.25 30.16
CA LYS A 72 8.65 17.20 31.63
C LYS A 72 9.44 18.39 32.15
N GLN A 73 10.38 18.90 31.36
CA GLN A 73 11.13 20.11 31.69
C GLN A 73 10.25 21.35 31.65
N ALA A 74 9.43 21.51 30.58
CA ALA A 74 8.55 22.65 30.42
C ALA A 74 7.35 22.63 31.39
N PHE A 75 6.80 21.45 31.62
CA PHE A 75 5.64 21.20 32.50
C PHE A 75 5.97 20.10 33.52
N PRO A 76 6.68 20.41 34.62
CA PRO A 76 7.04 19.40 35.64
C PRO A 76 5.81 18.76 36.29
N ASN A 77 4.75 19.52 36.50
CA ASN A 77 3.49 19.02 37.03
C ASN A 77 2.78 18.17 35.94
N GLU A 78 2.36 16.97 36.33
CA GLU A 78 1.72 16.03 35.38
C GLU A 78 0.34 16.53 34.91
N GLN A 79 -0.43 17.19 35.79
CA GLN A 79 -1.74 17.72 35.42
C GLN A 79 -1.64 18.91 34.47
N ASP A 80 -0.67 19.81 34.69
CA ASP A 80 -0.40 20.93 33.77
C ASP A 80 0.07 20.44 32.42
N ARG A 81 0.95 19.44 32.42
CA ARG A 81 1.41 18.78 31.19
C ARG A 81 0.26 18.11 30.43
N HIS A 82 -0.59 17.33 31.11
CA HIS A 82 -1.79 16.75 30.55
C HIS A 82 -2.69 17.82 29.93
N LYS A 83 -3.02 18.86 30.70
CA LYS A 83 -3.87 19.96 30.23
C LYS A 83 -3.30 20.63 28.98
N HIS A 84 -2.00 20.95 28.99
CA HIS A 84 -1.34 21.56 27.86
C HIS A 84 -1.46 20.68 26.60
N ILE A 85 -1.18 19.38 26.71
CA ILE A 85 -1.24 18.44 25.58
C ILE A 85 -2.63 18.39 24.95
N ILE A 86 -3.66 18.19 25.75
CA ILE A 86 -5.03 18.02 25.23
C ILE A 86 -5.67 19.32 24.72
N GLU A 87 -5.26 20.49 25.26
CA GLU A 87 -5.81 21.79 24.87
C GLU A 87 -5.03 22.46 23.74
N LYS A 88 -3.72 22.18 23.58
CA LYS A 88 -2.85 22.95 22.71
C LYS A 88 -2.17 22.12 21.63
N GLN A 89 -2.01 20.81 21.79
CA GLN A 89 -1.17 20.01 20.92
C GLN A 89 -1.93 18.97 20.10
N LEU A 90 -3.06 18.43 20.59
CA LEU A 90 -3.79 17.36 19.89
C LEU A 90 -5.05 17.91 19.24
N PHE A 91 -5.16 17.66 17.93
CA PHE A 91 -6.28 18.10 17.08
C PHE A 91 -6.77 16.96 16.20
N GLY A 92 -8.06 16.97 15.82
CA GLY A 92 -8.57 15.95 14.92
C GLY A 92 -9.99 16.18 14.43
N PHE A 93 -10.29 15.54 13.28
CA PHE A 93 -11.65 15.37 12.79
C PHE A 93 -12.07 13.91 12.86
N ALA A 94 -13.11 13.64 13.62
CA ALA A 94 -13.65 12.29 13.76
C ALA A 94 -14.46 11.89 12.52
N THR A 95 -14.39 10.61 12.15
CA THR A 95 -15.10 10.04 10.99
C THR A 95 -16.59 9.84 11.25
N SER A 96 -16.99 9.86 12.52
CA SER A 96 -18.41 9.72 12.93
C SER A 96 -18.68 10.42 14.27
N PRO A 97 -19.95 10.74 14.59
CA PRO A 97 -20.32 11.27 15.90
C PRO A 97 -19.92 10.33 17.04
N THR A 98 -20.04 9.03 16.83
CA THR A 98 -19.65 8.01 17.82
C THR A 98 -18.15 8.03 18.06
N ALA A 99 -17.34 8.08 17.01
CA ALA A 99 -15.89 8.20 17.12
C ALA A 99 -15.50 9.48 17.89
N ALA A 100 -16.12 10.62 17.57
CA ALA A 100 -15.90 11.86 18.30
C ALA A 100 -16.20 11.72 19.79
N THR A 101 -17.33 11.11 20.13
CA THR A 101 -17.77 10.89 21.53
C THR A 101 -16.77 10.01 22.28
N VAL A 102 -16.35 8.90 21.67
CA VAL A 102 -15.39 7.96 22.30
C VAL A 102 -14.04 8.66 22.55
N VAL A 103 -13.50 9.35 21.57
CA VAL A 103 -12.19 9.99 21.68
C VAL A 103 -12.22 11.17 22.68
N ARG A 104 -13.30 11.97 22.67
CA ARG A 104 -13.51 13.04 23.66
C ARG A 104 -13.60 12.49 25.07
N LYS A 105 -14.33 11.40 25.27
CA LYS A 105 -14.38 10.73 26.58
C LYS A 105 -12.99 10.26 27.03
N THR A 106 -12.20 9.75 26.09
CA THR A 106 -10.87 9.25 26.41
C THR A 106 -9.86 10.35 26.73
N LEU A 107 -9.84 11.45 25.94
CA LEU A 107 -8.86 12.52 26.10
C LEU A 107 -9.27 13.55 27.16
N TYR A 108 -10.55 13.87 27.27
CA TYR A 108 -11.04 14.96 28.12
C TYR A 108 -11.86 14.47 29.31
N ASP A 109 -12.05 13.16 29.45
CA ASP A 109 -12.99 12.55 30.39
C ASP A 109 -14.44 13.12 30.27
N ASN A 110 -14.72 13.80 29.19
CA ASN A 110 -16.01 14.41 28.90
C ASN A 110 -16.43 14.23 27.44
N PRO A 111 -17.41 13.35 27.18
CA PRO A 111 -17.84 13.05 25.80
C PRO A 111 -18.52 14.25 25.10
N LEU A 112 -19.03 15.22 25.86
CA LEU A 112 -19.67 16.41 25.34
C LEU A 112 -18.70 17.56 25.05
N SER A 113 -17.47 17.48 25.57
CA SER A 113 -16.44 18.46 25.24
C SER A 113 -16.14 18.43 23.74
N THR A 114 -16.31 19.55 23.07
CA THR A 114 -15.88 19.65 21.66
C THR A 114 -14.37 19.73 21.55
N GLY A 115 -13.70 20.46 22.46
CA GLY A 115 -12.25 20.59 22.47
C GLY A 115 -11.66 20.79 21.08
N ASN A 116 -10.55 20.11 20.82
CA ASN A 116 -9.90 20.09 19.50
C ASN A 116 -10.30 18.85 18.66
N ILE A 117 -11.21 18.01 19.15
CA ILE A 117 -11.76 16.89 18.40
C ILE A 117 -13.10 17.30 17.81
N ARG A 118 -13.12 17.55 16.53
CA ARG A 118 -14.28 18.01 15.76
C ARG A 118 -14.96 16.85 15.03
N PHE A 119 -16.16 17.08 14.57
CA PHE A 119 -16.88 16.22 13.63
C PHE A 119 -17.61 17.09 12.63
N THR A 120 -17.68 16.64 11.38
CA THR A 120 -18.50 17.24 10.32
C THR A 120 -19.05 16.11 9.45
N SER A 121 -20.24 16.32 8.90
CA SER A 121 -20.82 15.47 7.83
C SER A 121 -20.33 15.91 6.44
N ASP A 122 -19.72 17.08 6.34
CA ASP A 122 -19.25 17.63 5.07
C ASP A 122 -17.93 16.98 4.64
N LYS A 123 -17.66 17.04 3.32
CA LYS A 123 -16.35 16.62 2.81
C LYS A 123 -15.26 17.48 3.46
N LEU A 124 -14.29 16.80 4.04
CA LEU A 124 -13.16 17.46 4.67
C LEU A 124 -12.31 18.18 3.61
N THR A 125 -12.15 19.48 3.76
CA THR A 125 -11.31 20.32 2.91
C THR A 125 -10.34 21.13 3.76
N LYS A 126 -9.32 21.68 3.13
CA LYS A 126 -8.34 22.54 3.80
C LYS A 126 -9.00 23.75 4.44
N GLU A 127 -9.91 24.40 3.72
CA GLU A 127 -10.63 25.59 4.18
C GLU A 127 -11.50 25.29 5.41
N LEU A 128 -12.18 24.13 5.39
CA LEU A 128 -12.99 23.68 6.52
C LEU A 128 -12.13 23.43 7.77
N ILE A 129 -10.99 22.76 7.60
CA ILE A 129 -10.06 22.47 8.72
C ILE A 129 -9.48 23.79 9.25
N GLN A 130 -9.01 24.65 8.38
CA GLN A 130 -8.45 25.94 8.77
C GLN A 130 -9.49 26.83 9.45
N GLY A 131 -10.72 26.86 8.93
CA GLY A 131 -11.84 27.57 9.58
C GLY A 131 -12.16 27.05 10.97
N ALA A 132 -12.09 25.73 11.18
CA ALA A 132 -12.34 25.10 12.49
C ALA A 132 -11.23 25.37 13.52
N PHE A 133 -10.00 25.63 13.08
CA PHE A 133 -8.81 25.78 13.94
C PHE A 133 -8.06 27.09 13.68
N ASN A 134 -8.78 28.19 13.46
CA ASN A 134 -8.22 29.55 13.36
C ASN A 134 -7.05 29.68 12.35
N ASN A 135 -7.20 29.10 11.18
CA ASN A 135 -6.19 29.07 10.12
C ASN A 135 -4.86 28.38 10.48
N MET A 136 -4.87 27.51 11.50
CA MET A 136 -3.69 26.75 11.89
C MET A 136 -3.23 25.82 10.76
N LYS A 137 -1.93 25.64 10.71
CA LYS A 137 -1.25 24.45 10.19
C LYS A 137 -0.69 23.68 11.39
N PHE A 138 -0.39 22.41 11.19
CA PHE A 138 0.04 21.52 12.25
C PHE A 138 1.49 21.09 11.98
N ASP A 139 2.28 20.88 13.03
CA ASP A 139 3.63 20.38 12.84
C ASP A 139 3.62 18.96 12.26
N VAL A 140 2.70 18.13 12.74
CA VAL A 140 2.53 16.76 12.27
C VAL A 140 1.07 16.50 11.88
N VAL A 141 0.86 15.93 10.69
CA VAL A 141 -0.41 15.33 10.31
C VAL A 141 -0.23 13.83 10.21
N ILE A 142 -1.02 13.05 10.94
CA ILE A 142 -0.88 11.59 11.03
C ILE A 142 -2.23 10.90 11.07
N GLY A 143 -2.37 9.78 10.36
CA GLY A 143 -3.62 9.04 10.42
C GLY A 143 -3.74 7.88 9.42
N ASN A 144 -4.92 7.26 9.47
CA ASN A 144 -5.36 6.23 8.54
C ASN A 144 -6.63 6.72 7.83
N PRO A 145 -6.52 7.35 6.66
CA PRO A 145 -7.65 7.90 5.91
C PRO A 145 -8.55 6.80 5.36
N PRO A 146 -9.78 7.12 4.91
CA PRO A 146 -10.62 6.19 4.17
C PRO A 146 -10.03 5.89 2.78
N TYR A 147 -10.13 4.62 2.33
CA TYR A 147 -9.51 4.14 1.09
C TYR A 147 -10.43 4.19 -0.14
N ASN A 148 -11.68 4.59 0.03
CA ASN A 148 -12.69 4.52 -1.03
C ASN A 148 -12.37 5.45 -2.20
N LYS A 149 -12.32 4.90 -3.42
CA LYS A 149 -12.21 5.65 -4.69
C LYS A 149 -11.05 6.65 -4.75
N GLY A 150 -9.91 6.35 -4.09
CA GLY A 150 -8.73 7.23 -4.09
C GLY A 150 -8.83 8.41 -3.11
N MET A 151 -9.76 8.35 -2.14
CA MET A 151 -9.84 9.36 -1.07
C MET A 151 -8.56 9.40 -0.22
N ASP A 152 -7.90 8.27 -0.04
CA ASP A 152 -6.60 8.15 0.62
C ASP A 152 -5.58 9.14 0.05
N ILE A 153 -5.49 9.24 -1.28
CA ILE A 153 -4.58 10.18 -1.96
C ILE A 153 -4.97 11.63 -1.71
N ASP A 154 -6.28 11.95 -1.70
CA ASP A 154 -6.76 13.28 -1.34
C ASP A 154 -6.35 13.65 0.10
N PHE A 155 -6.47 12.71 1.03
CA PHE A 155 -6.07 12.90 2.42
C PHE A 155 -4.56 13.06 2.60
N ILE A 156 -3.74 12.32 1.82
CA ILE A 156 -2.29 12.51 1.83
C ILE A 156 -1.95 13.92 1.36
N ASN A 157 -2.53 14.35 0.23
CA ASN A 157 -2.32 15.69 -0.30
C ASN A 157 -2.76 16.78 0.69
N LEU A 158 -3.92 16.61 1.31
CA LEU A 158 -4.43 17.48 2.35
C LEU A 158 -3.50 17.52 3.57
N GLY A 159 -3.03 16.36 4.03
CA GLY A 159 -2.10 16.24 5.13
C GLY A 159 -0.77 16.94 4.85
N PHE A 160 -0.23 16.77 3.65
CA PHE A 160 0.99 17.45 3.21
C PHE A 160 0.81 18.99 3.19
N GLU A 161 -0.32 19.48 2.70
CA GLU A 161 -0.60 20.93 2.66
C GLU A 161 -0.84 21.56 4.03
N LEU A 162 -1.34 20.77 4.99
CA LEU A 162 -1.62 21.20 6.35
C LEU A 162 -0.44 21.03 7.30
N SER A 163 0.53 20.15 6.98
CA SER A 163 1.70 19.94 7.81
C SER A 163 2.75 21.03 7.58
N THR A 164 3.37 21.48 8.68
CA THR A 164 4.53 22.39 8.62
C THR A 164 5.85 21.63 8.65
N LYS A 165 5.86 20.38 9.18
CA LYS A 165 7.05 19.55 9.28
C LYS A 165 6.82 18.17 8.68
N TYR A 166 5.88 17.38 9.21
CA TYR A 166 5.75 15.98 8.81
C TYR A 166 4.31 15.57 8.52
N CYS A 167 4.16 14.69 7.54
CA CYS A 167 2.91 13.98 7.30
C CYS A 167 3.18 12.47 7.30
N VAL A 168 2.46 11.71 8.15
CA VAL A 168 2.59 10.25 8.29
C VAL A 168 1.24 9.61 8.03
N MET A 169 1.13 8.85 6.95
CA MET A 169 -0.13 8.21 6.56
C MET A 169 0.08 6.73 6.29
N ILE A 170 -0.97 5.93 6.54
CA ILE A 170 -1.06 4.54 6.10
C ILE A 170 -2.15 4.40 5.05
N THR A 171 -1.80 3.87 3.89
CA THR A 171 -2.70 3.78 2.73
C THR A 171 -2.42 2.54 1.89
N PRO A 172 -3.35 2.14 1.01
CA PRO A 172 -3.04 1.18 -0.04
C PRO A 172 -1.85 1.64 -0.88
N ALA A 173 -1.01 0.70 -1.28
CA ALA A 173 0.21 0.98 -2.03
C ALA A 173 -0.03 1.20 -3.54
N LYS A 174 -1.27 1.35 -3.97
CA LYS A 174 -1.67 1.53 -5.37
C LYS A 174 -0.94 2.69 -6.06
N TRP A 175 -0.64 3.76 -5.32
CA TRP A 175 0.08 4.91 -5.84
C TRP A 175 1.48 4.57 -6.38
N GLN A 176 2.06 3.44 -5.96
CA GLN A 176 3.36 2.97 -6.41
C GLN A 176 3.32 2.38 -7.83
N THR A 177 2.21 1.74 -8.22
CA THR A 177 2.11 0.95 -9.45
C THR A 177 1.07 1.44 -10.45
N ALA A 178 0.16 2.34 -10.03
CA ALA A 178 -0.88 2.87 -10.90
C ALA A 178 -0.29 3.70 -12.06
N GLU A 179 -0.95 3.64 -13.21
CA GLU A 179 -0.58 4.42 -14.39
C GLU A 179 -0.62 5.94 -14.10
N ASP A 180 0.32 6.69 -14.68
CA ASP A 180 0.45 8.14 -14.45
C ASP A 180 -0.82 8.94 -14.78
N ASN A 181 -1.53 8.53 -15.81
CA ASN A 181 -2.76 9.18 -16.28
C ASN A 181 -4.02 8.69 -15.56
N GLN A 182 -3.93 7.64 -14.76
CA GLN A 182 -5.07 7.13 -14.00
C GLN A 182 -5.54 8.18 -13.01
N ARG A 183 -6.82 8.57 -13.14
CA ARG A 183 -7.44 9.58 -12.26
C ARG A 183 -7.86 8.97 -10.94
N ILE A 184 -7.72 9.77 -9.89
CA ILE A 184 -8.26 9.56 -8.57
C ILE A 184 -9.62 10.23 -8.47
N ALA A 185 -10.37 9.98 -7.39
CA ALA A 185 -11.67 10.63 -7.13
C ALA A 185 -11.57 12.16 -7.08
N SER A 186 -10.42 12.70 -6.68
CA SER A 186 -10.06 14.10 -6.92
C SER A 186 -9.71 14.32 -8.39
N LYS A 187 -9.56 15.58 -8.76
CA LYS A 187 -9.14 15.94 -10.12
C LYS A 187 -7.67 15.57 -10.43
N MET A 188 -6.91 15.07 -9.43
CA MET A 188 -5.50 14.72 -9.55
C MET A 188 -5.32 13.34 -10.22
N THR A 189 -4.19 13.11 -10.88
CA THR A 189 -3.76 11.78 -11.34
C THR A 189 -2.69 11.20 -10.43
N TYR A 190 -2.46 9.88 -10.51
CA TYR A 190 -1.37 9.25 -9.75
C TYR A 190 0.01 9.79 -10.13
N GLY A 191 0.24 10.13 -11.41
CA GLY A 191 1.47 10.77 -11.85
C GLY A 191 1.68 12.17 -11.23
N GLN A 192 0.61 12.97 -11.14
CA GLN A 192 0.67 14.27 -10.45
C GLN A 192 0.94 14.11 -8.96
N PHE A 193 0.31 13.13 -8.32
CA PHE A 193 0.56 12.80 -6.92
C PHE A 193 2.04 12.41 -6.72
N ARG A 194 2.57 11.48 -7.53
CA ARG A 194 3.98 11.06 -7.41
C ARG A 194 4.94 12.25 -7.55
N LYS A 195 4.75 13.08 -8.56
CA LYS A 195 5.60 14.29 -8.76
C LYS A 195 5.57 15.26 -7.58
N LYS A 196 4.40 15.41 -6.94
CA LYS A 196 4.22 16.36 -5.84
C LYS A 196 4.70 15.83 -4.50
N ILE A 197 4.42 14.57 -4.19
CA ILE A 197 4.53 14.03 -2.82
C ILE A 197 5.77 13.14 -2.64
N VAL A 198 6.05 12.26 -3.61
CA VAL A 198 7.11 11.26 -3.45
C VAL A 198 8.50 11.87 -3.20
N PRO A 199 8.90 13.00 -3.82
CA PRO A 199 10.19 13.63 -3.52
C PRO A 199 10.37 14.04 -2.05
N HIS A 200 9.28 14.17 -1.31
CA HIS A 200 9.29 14.51 0.11
C HIS A 200 9.30 13.29 1.04
N MET A 201 9.20 12.07 0.51
CA MET A 201 9.20 10.85 1.32
C MET A 201 10.62 10.50 1.76
N SER A 202 10.85 10.44 3.07
CA SER A 202 12.12 9.99 3.65
C SER A 202 12.13 8.50 4.01
N ASN A 203 10.96 7.96 4.40
CA ASN A 203 10.78 6.57 4.79
C ASN A 203 9.48 6.01 4.23
N VAL A 204 9.52 4.78 3.75
CA VAL A 204 8.36 3.98 3.34
C VAL A 204 8.49 2.60 3.94
N VAL A 205 7.44 2.12 4.59
CA VAL A 205 7.31 0.72 5.05
C VAL A 205 6.17 0.08 4.29
N PHE A 206 6.45 -1.01 3.60
CA PHE A 206 5.52 -1.66 2.69
C PHE A 206 5.28 -3.12 3.06
N TYR A 207 4.01 -3.47 3.13
CA TYR A 207 3.49 -4.82 3.30
C TYR A 207 2.78 -5.24 2.00
N PRO A 208 3.37 -6.14 1.21
CA PRO A 208 2.75 -6.63 -0.02
C PRO A 208 1.43 -7.34 0.23
N ASP A 209 1.33 -8.11 1.32
CA ASP A 209 0.08 -8.70 1.76
C ASP A 209 -0.57 -7.82 2.84
N CYS A 210 -1.72 -7.24 2.53
CA CYS A 210 -2.45 -6.41 3.46
C CYS A 210 -2.89 -7.17 4.73
N LYS A 211 -3.03 -8.49 4.65
CA LYS A 211 -3.41 -9.34 5.79
C LYS A 211 -2.36 -9.36 6.89
N ASP A 212 -1.12 -9.02 6.58
CA ASP A 212 -0.07 -8.86 7.60
C ASP A 212 -0.33 -7.68 8.53
N VAL A 213 -1.21 -6.75 8.13
CA VAL A 213 -1.54 -5.53 8.88
C VAL A 213 -3.02 -5.47 9.26
N PHE A 214 -3.90 -5.77 8.31
CA PHE A 214 -5.36 -5.64 8.46
C PHE A 214 -6.08 -6.92 8.05
N ASP A 215 -7.12 -7.27 8.78
CA ASP A 215 -8.03 -8.36 8.37
C ASP A 215 -8.99 -7.89 7.26
N ILE A 216 -8.40 -7.37 6.18
CA ILE A 216 -9.09 -6.98 4.95
C ILE A 216 -8.28 -7.42 3.75
N TYR A 217 -8.98 -7.53 2.64
CA TYR A 217 -8.36 -7.80 1.36
C TYR A 217 -8.04 -6.49 0.63
N GLN A 218 -6.77 -6.30 0.27
CA GLN A 218 -6.31 -5.18 -0.52
C GLN A 218 -5.19 -5.63 -1.46
N CYS A 219 -5.49 -5.69 -2.74
CA CYS A 219 -4.59 -6.21 -3.78
C CYS A 219 -3.25 -5.49 -3.89
N ASP A 220 -3.26 -4.17 -3.67
CA ASP A 220 -2.07 -3.35 -3.85
C ASP A 220 -1.11 -3.42 -2.65
N GLY A 221 -1.46 -4.20 -1.62
CA GLY A 221 -0.78 -4.17 -0.34
C GLY A 221 -1.04 -2.88 0.41
N ILE A 222 -0.35 -2.71 1.52
CA ILE A 222 -0.48 -1.54 2.38
C ILE A 222 0.90 -0.92 2.63
N CYS A 223 0.99 0.38 2.71
CA CYS A 223 2.23 1.06 3.12
C CYS A 223 1.94 2.22 4.04
N TYR A 224 2.89 2.51 4.94
CA TYR A 224 2.93 3.77 5.65
C TYR A 224 4.27 4.44 5.44
N TYR A 225 4.28 5.76 5.53
CA TYR A 225 5.43 6.55 5.14
C TYR A 225 5.50 7.87 5.88
N LEU A 226 6.73 8.39 5.98
CA LEU A 226 7.03 9.72 6.48
C LEU A 226 7.30 10.67 5.32
N ILE A 227 6.48 11.69 5.20
CA ILE A 227 6.66 12.83 4.29
C ILE A 227 7.20 14.00 5.12
N ASP A 228 8.33 14.54 4.71
CA ASP A 228 8.91 15.76 5.26
C ASP A 228 8.49 16.95 4.39
N SER A 229 7.68 17.85 4.92
CA SER A 229 7.11 18.97 4.16
C SER A 229 8.15 20.01 3.77
N ASN A 230 9.34 20.00 4.39
CA ASN A 230 10.37 21.02 4.19
C ASN A 230 11.54 20.54 3.32
N ASN A 231 11.71 19.23 3.17
CA ASN A 231 12.86 18.68 2.48
C ASN A 231 12.46 17.85 1.26
N ILE A 232 13.37 17.81 0.29
CA ILE A 232 13.32 16.94 -0.88
C ILE A 232 14.49 15.98 -0.78
N TYR A 233 14.23 14.70 -1.02
CA TYR A 233 15.19 13.62 -0.89
C TYR A 233 15.51 13.02 -2.27
N ASP A 234 16.78 12.80 -2.55
CA ASP A 234 17.22 12.05 -3.73
C ASP A 234 16.97 10.55 -3.56
N LYS A 235 16.91 10.08 -2.31
CA LYS A 235 16.66 8.68 -1.95
C LYS A 235 15.81 8.59 -0.71
N CYS A 236 14.92 7.61 -0.65
CA CYS A 236 14.22 7.29 0.58
C CYS A 236 14.62 5.91 1.12
N LYS A 237 14.45 5.73 2.43
CA LYS A 237 14.61 4.42 3.06
C LYS A 237 13.33 3.62 2.84
N VAL A 238 13.42 2.51 2.12
CA VAL A 238 12.30 1.60 1.90
C VAL A 238 12.52 0.32 2.71
N THR A 239 11.55 -0.05 3.52
CA THR A 239 11.50 -1.31 4.26
C THR A 239 10.38 -2.16 3.67
N ASN A 240 10.74 -3.25 3.01
CA ASN A 240 9.77 -4.22 2.50
C ASN A 240 9.60 -5.33 3.53
N ILE A 241 8.36 -5.63 3.89
CA ILE A 241 8.04 -6.68 4.84
C ILE A 241 7.16 -7.71 4.13
N SER A 242 7.67 -8.94 4.00
CA SER A 242 6.98 -10.04 3.35
C SER A 242 7.29 -11.35 4.05
N TYR A 243 6.27 -12.11 4.42
CA TYR A 243 6.40 -13.41 5.08
C TYR A 243 7.40 -13.43 6.24
N ASN A 244 7.34 -12.41 7.11
CA ASN A 244 8.27 -12.21 8.25
C ASN A 244 9.73 -11.91 7.84
N ARG A 245 9.98 -11.57 6.57
CA ARG A 245 11.28 -11.09 6.11
C ARG A 245 11.22 -9.59 5.87
N SER A 246 12.26 -8.88 6.29
CA SER A 246 12.40 -7.46 6.06
C SER A 246 13.54 -7.19 5.09
N TYR A 247 13.27 -6.38 4.08
CA TYR A 247 14.27 -5.89 3.14
C TYR A 247 14.35 -4.37 3.29
N ILE A 248 15.57 -3.87 3.50
CA ILE A 248 15.81 -2.44 3.62
C ILE A 248 16.62 -1.98 2.41
N ASN A 249 16.00 -1.15 1.59
CA ASN A 249 16.60 -0.61 0.38
C ASN A 249 16.55 0.91 0.39
N ARG A 250 17.41 1.51 -0.42
CA ARG A 250 17.37 2.94 -0.72
C ARG A 250 17.10 3.11 -2.20
N VAL A 251 16.11 3.91 -2.54
CA VAL A 251 15.75 4.23 -3.91
C VAL A 251 15.78 5.72 -4.14
N GLU A 252 16.04 6.09 -5.38
CA GLU A 252 15.88 7.48 -5.79
C GLU A 252 14.40 7.83 -5.81
N THR A 253 14.02 8.89 -5.10
CA THR A 253 12.63 9.32 -5.02
C THR A 253 12.06 9.72 -6.37
N ARG A 254 12.91 10.13 -7.32
CA ARG A 254 12.52 10.48 -8.69
C ARG A 254 12.24 9.28 -9.57
N SER A 255 12.83 8.13 -9.27
CA SER A 255 12.61 6.88 -10.00
C SER A 255 11.47 6.04 -9.41
N ILE A 256 10.86 6.51 -8.33
CA ILE A 256 9.64 5.93 -7.73
C ILE A 256 8.42 6.08 -8.66
N LEU A 257 8.60 6.05 -9.93
CA LEU A 257 7.46 6.29 -10.80
C LEU A 257 6.58 5.07 -10.93
N ASN A 258 7.10 3.89 -10.69
CA ASN A 258 6.34 2.71 -11.01
C ASN A 258 6.49 1.54 -10.04
N ARG A 259 7.48 1.50 -9.12
CA ARG A 259 7.74 0.27 -8.37
C ARG A 259 8.64 0.48 -7.20
N GLU A 260 8.04 0.82 -6.09
CA GLU A 260 8.75 1.08 -4.86
C GLU A 260 8.58 -0.04 -3.86
N SER A 261 9.39 -0.07 -2.87
CA SER A 261 9.28 -1.03 -1.80
C SER A 261 9.68 -2.45 -2.25
N LEU A 262 8.78 -3.41 -2.22
CA LEU A 262 9.01 -4.72 -2.83
C LEU A 262 9.46 -4.59 -4.27
N TRP A 263 8.90 -3.63 -4.97
CA TRP A 263 9.21 -3.31 -6.36
C TRP A 263 10.63 -2.79 -6.58
N ASN A 264 11.27 -2.23 -5.57
CA ASN A 264 12.68 -1.90 -5.64
C ASN A 264 13.53 -3.15 -5.89
N ILE A 265 13.26 -4.24 -5.19
CA ILE A 265 13.89 -5.54 -5.47
C ILE A 265 13.50 -6.07 -6.86
N GLY A 266 12.24 -5.86 -7.26
CA GLY A 266 11.80 -6.18 -8.61
C GLY A 266 12.57 -5.40 -9.69
N ASN A 267 12.85 -4.13 -9.47
CA ASN A 267 13.68 -3.33 -10.37
C ASN A 267 15.12 -3.85 -10.44
N GLU A 268 15.73 -4.21 -9.30
CA GLU A 268 17.07 -4.83 -9.28
C GLU A 268 17.11 -6.12 -10.12
N ILE A 269 16.07 -6.96 -10.01
CA ILE A 269 15.98 -8.19 -10.80
C ILE A 269 15.82 -7.88 -12.28
N VAL A 270 14.98 -6.90 -12.63
CA VAL A 270 14.80 -6.47 -14.03
C VAL A 270 16.09 -5.89 -14.61
N GLU A 271 16.82 -5.08 -13.86
CA GLU A 271 18.14 -4.54 -14.25
C GLU A 271 19.17 -5.66 -14.41
N TYR A 272 19.17 -6.63 -13.51
CA TYR A 272 20.04 -7.79 -13.58
C TYR A 272 19.78 -8.64 -14.86
N LEU A 273 18.52 -8.84 -15.23
CA LEU A 273 18.13 -9.53 -16.45
C LEU A 273 18.52 -8.77 -17.72
N GLY A 274 18.71 -7.44 -17.63
CA GLY A 274 19.17 -6.59 -18.71
C GLY A 274 18.28 -6.63 -19.95
N ASP A 275 18.92 -6.53 -21.12
CA ASP A 275 18.23 -6.51 -22.44
C ASP A 275 17.89 -7.91 -22.98
N THR A 276 17.52 -8.85 -22.09
CA THR A 276 17.02 -10.15 -22.55
C THR A 276 15.82 -9.95 -23.48
N SER A 277 15.71 -10.80 -24.51
CA SER A 277 14.52 -10.82 -25.37
C SER A 277 13.28 -10.94 -24.51
N LYS A 278 12.29 -10.09 -24.74
CA LYS A 278 11.02 -10.16 -24.01
C LYS A 278 10.10 -11.17 -24.68
N ILE A 279 9.24 -11.77 -23.86
CA ILE A 279 8.23 -12.67 -24.37
C ILE A 279 7.32 -11.92 -25.36
N GLU A 280 7.21 -12.45 -26.56
CA GLU A 280 6.26 -11.93 -27.54
C GLU A 280 4.91 -12.59 -27.36
N MET A 281 3.92 -11.77 -27.10
CA MET A 281 2.53 -12.21 -27.03
C MET A 281 1.97 -12.21 -28.43
N GLN A 282 1.97 -13.39 -29.06
CA GLN A 282 1.37 -13.56 -30.39
C GLN A 282 -0.14 -13.57 -30.23
N THR A 283 -0.79 -12.55 -30.75
CA THR A 283 -2.26 -12.54 -30.88
C THR A 283 -2.77 -13.47 -31.98
N GLY A 284 -1.94 -14.34 -32.50
CA GLY A 284 -2.10 -15.43 -33.44
C GLY A 284 -3.50 -15.59 -34.05
N GLU A 285 -3.98 -14.59 -34.80
CA GLU A 285 -5.34 -14.62 -35.37
C GLU A 285 -5.59 -15.85 -36.26
N ASN A 286 -4.54 -16.55 -36.66
CA ASN A 286 -4.60 -17.68 -37.57
C ASN A 286 -4.14 -19.02 -36.97
N CYS A 287 -3.78 -19.07 -35.68
CA CYS A 287 -3.36 -20.31 -35.06
C CYS A 287 -4.55 -21.20 -34.67
N ARG A 288 -4.33 -22.50 -34.63
CA ARG A 288 -5.36 -23.46 -34.20
C ARG A 288 -5.63 -23.39 -32.69
N TYR A 289 -4.56 -23.34 -31.89
CA TYR A 289 -4.66 -23.35 -30.43
C TYR A 289 -4.35 -21.97 -29.88
N HIS A 290 -5.15 -21.52 -28.93
CA HIS A 290 -4.96 -20.26 -28.23
C HIS A 290 -4.93 -20.49 -26.72
N VAL A 291 -3.90 -20.00 -26.07
CA VAL A 291 -3.85 -19.92 -24.61
C VAL A 291 -4.55 -18.64 -24.20
N MET A 292 -5.60 -18.78 -23.43
CA MET A 292 -6.36 -17.69 -22.85
C MET A 292 -6.13 -17.65 -21.35
N THR A 293 -5.50 -16.60 -20.88
CA THR A 293 -5.35 -16.34 -19.44
C THR A 293 -6.34 -15.27 -19.06
N ASN A 294 -7.35 -15.63 -18.31
CA ASN A 294 -8.39 -14.71 -17.88
C ASN A 294 -8.63 -14.85 -16.39
N SER A 295 -8.77 -13.70 -15.81
CA SER A 295 -9.19 -13.56 -14.44
C SER A 295 -10.68 -13.85 -14.20
N GLN A 296 -11.52 -14.01 -15.24
CA GLN A 296 -13.00 -14.12 -15.14
C GLN A 296 -13.56 -15.44 -15.69
N LEU A 297 -12.84 -16.53 -15.53
CA LEU A 297 -13.42 -17.84 -15.78
C LEU A 297 -14.55 -18.11 -14.79
N SER A 298 -15.78 -18.12 -15.26
CA SER A 298 -16.93 -18.52 -14.45
C SER A 298 -16.69 -19.92 -13.87
N GLY A 299 -16.73 -20.04 -12.54
CA GLY A 299 -16.52 -21.30 -11.84
C GLY A 299 -15.10 -21.52 -11.29
N TYR A 300 -14.17 -20.61 -11.55
CA TYR A 300 -12.89 -20.59 -10.85
C TYR A 300 -12.93 -19.50 -9.77
N ASP A 301 -12.58 -19.94 -8.57
CA ASP A 301 -12.37 -19.01 -7.47
C ASP A 301 -11.10 -18.20 -7.80
N TRP A 302 -11.26 -16.93 -8.03
CA TRP A 302 -10.19 -15.97 -8.28
C TRP A 302 -9.16 -15.89 -7.16
N PHE A 303 -9.64 -16.21 -6.01
CA PHE A 303 -8.94 -16.16 -4.76
C PHE A 303 -8.18 -17.46 -4.57
N ILE A 304 -7.10 -17.59 -5.33
CA ILE A 304 -6.08 -18.53 -4.92
C ILE A 304 -5.56 -18.00 -3.58
N PRO A 305 -5.47 -18.86 -2.55
CA PRO A 305 -5.07 -18.47 -1.19
C PRO A 305 -3.69 -17.79 -1.08
N GLU A 306 -2.99 -17.70 -2.18
CA GLU A 306 -1.64 -17.16 -2.33
C GLU A 306 -1.58 -15.63 -2.31
N GLY A 307 -2.73 -14.96 -2.28
CA GLY A 307 -2.80 -13.51 -2.35
C GLY A 307 -2.98 -12.98 -3.77
N PRO A 308 -3.59 -11.82 -3.89
CA PRO A 308 -4.16 -11.31 -5.14
C PRO A 308 -3.15 -10.89 -6.19
N ARG A 309 -1.96 -10.51 -5.76
CA ARG A 309 -0.94 -10.00 -6.69
C ARG A 309 -0.22 -11.09 -7.45
N TYR A 310 -0.34 -12.33 -7.01
CA TYR A 310 0.47 -13.44 -7.47
C TYR A 310 -0.31 -14.38 -8.39
N CYS A 311 -1.53 -14.03 -8.65
CA CYS A 311 -2.45 -14.83 -9.45
C CYS A 311 -2.39 -14.41 -10.89
N LEU A 312 -1.64 -15.15 -11.69
CA LEU A 312 -2.12 -15.41 -13.03
C LEU A 312 -3.27 -16.41 -12.87
N ALA A 313 -4.47 -16.05 -13.36
CA ALA A 313 -5.58 -16.97 -13.40
C ALA A 313 -5.19 -18.23 -14.19
N VAL A 314 -5.91 -19.30 -13.97
CA VAL A 314 -5.70 -20.54 -14.73
C VAL A 314 -5.80 -20.21 -16.23
N SER A 315 -4.79 -20.61 -16.98
CA SER A 315 -4.80 -20.52 -18.43
C SER A 315 -5.51 -21.73 -19.01
N VAL A 316 -6.30 -21.51 -20.05
CA VAL A 316 -6.95 -22.59 -20.81
C VAL A 316 -6.47 -22.57 -22.26
N ILE A 317 -6.42 -23.70 -22.89
CA ILE A 317 -6.15 -23.84 -24.32
C ILE A 317 -7.49 -24.02 -25.03
N VAL A 318 -7.73 -23.18 -26.03
CA VAL A 318 -8.94 -23.19 -26.87
C VAL A 318 -8.56 -23.70 -28.25
N ASP A 319 -9.24 -24.73 -28.77
CA ASP A 319 -9.10 -25.22 -30.14
C ASP A 319 -10.13 -24.56 -31.07
N THR A 320 -9.71 -23.54 -31.79
CA THR A 320 -10.59 -22.77 -32.67
C THR A 320 -11.10 -23.55 -33.89
N LYS A 321 -10.37 -24.59 -34.34
CA LYS A 321 -10.81 -25.46 -35.45
C LYS A 321 -11.92 -26.40 -35.06
N ASN A 322 -12.05 -26.71 -33.78
CA ASN A 322 -13.15 -27.51 -33.25
C ASN A 322 -14.38 -26.66 -32.87
N GLY A 323 -14.42 -25.38 -33.24
CA GLY A 323 -15.53 -24.48 -32.94
C GLY A 323 -15.56 -24.03 -31.49
N GLU A 324 -14.54 -24.29 -30.71
CA GLU A 324 -14.40 -23.73 -29.38
C GLU A 324 -14.24 -22.21 -29.47
N SER A 325 -15.02 -21.49 -28.73
CA SER A 325 -14.95 -20.06 -28.68
C SER A 325 -14.79 -19.58 -27.25
N TRP A 326 -14.08 -18.49 -27.13
CA TRP A 326 -13.87 -17.82 -25.86
C TRP A 326 -14.73 -16.56 -25.79
N SER A 327 -15.62 -16.48 -24.80
CA SER A 327 -16.55 -15.35 -24.61
C SER A 327 -16.18 -14.46 -23.42
N GLY A 328 -14.94 -14.49 -22.96
CA GLY A 328 -14.45 -13.70 -21.81
C GLY A 328 -13.70 -12.43 -22.20
N LEU A 329 -13.39 -11.59 -21.21
CA LEU A 329 -12.47 -10.46 -21.38
C LEU A 329 -11.11 -10.96 -21.87
N LYS A 330 -10.73 -10.56 -23.07
CA LYS A 330 -9.41 -10.87 -23.64
C LYS A 330 -8.35 -10.19 -22.79
N THR A 331 -7.55 -10.97 -22.12
CA THR A 331 -6.48 -10.38 -21.31
C THR A 331 -5.12 -10.70 -21.85
N LEU A 332 -4.88 -11.91 -22.27
CA LEU A 332 -3.62 -12.35 -22.83
C LEU A 332 -3.86 -13.50 -23.78
N SER A 333 -3.23 -13.49 -24.94
CA SER A 333 -3.28 -14.63 -25.85
C SER A 333 -1.88 -14.99 -26.34
N PHE A 334 -1.59 -16.27 -26.31
CA PHE A 334 -0.49 -16.88 -27.05
C PHE A 334 -1.12 -17.89 -28.00
N GLY A 335 -0.68 -17.91 -29.26
CA GLY A 335 -1.25 -18.81 -30.26
C GLY A 335 -0.17 -19.70 -30.88
N SER A 336 -0.51 -20.97 -31.12
CA SER A 336 0.30 -21.91 -31.87
C SER A 336 -0.56 -22.94 -32.61
N ASP A 337 -0.01 -23.54 -33.66
CA ASP A 337 -0.58 -24.72 -34.31
C ASP A 337 -0.18 -26.02 -33.59
N ASP A 338 0.76 -25.96 -32.65
CA ASP A 338 1.17 -27.08 -31.79
C ASP A 338 0.66 -26.89 -30.37
N ILE A 339 -0.17 -27.81 -29.91
CA ILE A 339 -0.71 -27.78 -28.55
C ILE A 339 0.39 -27.88 -27.48
N LYS A 340 1.50 -28.55 -27.79
CA LYS A 340 2.62 -28.70 -26.84
C LYS A 340 3.33 -27.37 -26.58
N GLU A 341 3.41 -26.49 -27.59
CA GLU A 341 3.90 -25.14 -27.39
C GLU A 341 2.98 -24.34 -26.46
N CYS A 342 1.67 -24.52 -26.58
CA CYS A 342 0.70 -23.89 -25.67
C CYS A 342 0.83 -24.41 -24.25
N GLU A 343 1.02 -25.72 -24.06
CA GLU A 343 1.26 -26.34 -22.75
C GLU A 343 2.57 -25.84 -22.12
N SER A 344 3.62 -25.77 -22.91
CA SER A 344 4.92 -25.22 -22.52
C SER A 344 4.80 -23.74 -22.11
N PHE A 345 4.13 -22.93 -22.91
CA PHE A 345 3.85 -21.54 -22.54
C PHE A 345 3.11 -21.41 -21.21
N ILE A 346 2.09 -22.24 -20.98
CA ILE A 346 1.34 -22.26 -19.72
C ILE A 346 2.28 -22.60 -18.57
N SER A 347 3.15 -23.61 -18.71
CA SER A 347 4.09 -23.96 -17.67
C SER A 347 5.05 -22.83 -17.34
N TYR A 348 5.57 -22.14 -18.36
CA TYR A 348 6.46 -20.99 -18.22
C TYR A 348 5.83 -19.85 -17.43
N ILE A 349 4.62 -19.41 -17.82
CA ILE A 349 3.93 -18.29 -17.14
C ILE A 349 3.44 -18.65 -15.73
N ASN A 350 3.37 -19.93 -15.40
CA ASN A 350 2.97 -20.40 -14.05
C ASN A 350 4.14 -20.53 -13.07
N THR A 351 5.38 -20.41 -13.51
CA THR A 351 6.54 -20.39 -12.60
C THR A 351 6.48 -19.22 -11.63
N ARG A 352 7.06 -19.37 -10.44
CA ARG A 352 7.18 -18.27 -9.46
C ARG A 352 7.98 -17.11 -10.03
N PHE A 353 9.02 -17.41 -10.80
CA PHE A 353 9.85 -16.41 -11.47
C PHE A 353 9.02 -15.48 -12.36
N VAL A 354 8.26 -16.04 -13.29
CA VAL A 354 7.43 -15.23 -14.20
C VAL A 354 6.30 -14.53 -13.45
N ARG A 355 5.64 -15.21 -12.53
CA ARG A 355 4.57 -14.62 -11.71
C ARG A 355 5.06 -13.46 -10.86
N PHE A 356 6.30 -13.51 -10.35
CA PHE A 356 6.91 -12.37 -9.66
C PHE A 356 7.08 -11.17 -10.59
N LEU A 357 7.64 -11.37 -11.80
CA LEU A 357 7.83 -10.31 -12.78
C LEU A 357 6.49 -9.69 -13.24
N VAL A 358 5.45 -10.49 -13.35
CA VAL A 358 4.08 -10.01 -13.61
C VAL A 358 3.55 -9.24 -12.40
N ALA A 359 3.75 -9.75 -11.19
CA ALA A 359 3.25 -9.12 -9.96
C ALA A 359 3.78 -7.68 -9.79
N ILE A 360 5.05 -7.44 -10.12
CA ILE A 360 5.63 -6.09 -10.04
C ILE A 360 5.06 -5.09 -11.05
N THR A 361 4.26 -5.53 -11.99
CA THR A 361 3.61 -4.68 -13.02
C THR A 361 2.10 -4.58 -12.83
N LEU A 362 1.50 -5.44 -12.01
CA LEU A 362 0.07 -5.41 -11.74
C LEU A 362 -0.28 -4.23 -10.83
N SER A 363 -1.40 -3.58 -11.12
CA SER A 363 -2.00 -2.56 -10.27
C SER A 363 -3.51 -2.75 -10.17
N GLY A 364 -4.07 -2.53 -8.99
CA GLY A 364 -5.50 -2.55 -8.74
C GLY A 364 -6.06 -3.90 -8.29
N GLU A 365 -7.32 -3.87 -7.86
CA GLU A 365 -8.02 -5.04 -7.30
C GLU A 365 -8.20 -6.18 -8.31
N ILE A 366 -8.27 -5.82 -9.58
CA ILE A 366 -8.44 -6.73 -10.69
C ILE A 366 -7.24 -6.53 -11.61
N GLY A 367 -6.13 -7.11 -11.25
CA GLY A 367 -4.96 -7.15 -12.11
C GLY A 367 -5.23 -8.03 -13.33
N LEU A 368 -5.82 -7.45 -14.36
CA LEU A 368 -5.95 -8.14 -15.64
C LEU A 368 -4.57 -8.23 -16.29
N PRO A 369 -4.05 -9.42 -16.56
CA PRO A 369 -2.82 -9.56 -17.32
C PRO A 369 -3.03 -9.00 -18.73
N THR A 370 -2.24 -8.02 -19.09
CA THR A 370 -2.19 -7.43 -20.44
C THR A 370 -0.80 -7.61 -20.99
N SER A 371 -0.57 -7.34 -22.28
CA SER A 371 0.78 -7.31 -22.84
C SER A 371 1.73 -6.41 -22.04
N ASN A 372 1.22 -5.33 -21.49
CA ASN A 372 2.01 -4.42 -20.64
C ASN A 372 2.42 -5.06 -19.29
N THR A 373 1.65 -5.97 -18.73
CA THR A 373 2.03 -6.68 -17.51
C THR A 373 3.18 -7.67 -17.72
N PHE A 374 3.40 -8.10 -18.95
CA PHE A 374 4.50 -8.99 -19.33
C PHE A 374 5.75 -8.27 -19.84
N ARG A 375 5.77 -6.94 -19.84
CA ARG A 375 6.88 -6.13 -20.39
C ARG A 375 8.27 -6.41 -19.82
N PHE A 376 8.35 -7.04 -18.63
CA PHE A 376 9.62 -7.42 -17.99
C PHE A 376 9.87 -8.92 -18.01
N VAL A 377 8.91 -9.70 -18.47
CA VAL A 377 9.07 -11.16 -18.56
C VAL A 377 9.99 -11.46 -19.75
N PRO A 378 11.15 -12.09 -19.51
CA PRO A 378 12.04 -12.50 -20.58
C PRO A 378 11.39 -13.61 -21.41
N ALA A 379 11.82 -13.76 -22.65
CA ALA A 379 11.57 -14.98 -23.40
C ALA A 379 12.39 -16.13 -22.81
N PRO A 380 11.97 -17.39 -22.99
CA PRO A 380 12.79 -18.53 -22.60
C PRO A 380 14.19 -18.40 -23.22
N PRO A 381 15.27 -18.82 -22.53
CA PRO A 381 16.63 -18.74 -23.07
C PRO A 381 16.82 -19.46 -24.40
N SER A 382 16.08 -20.54 -24.62
CA SER A 382 16.03 -21.28 -25.90
C SER A 382 15.32 -20.49 -27.02
N GLY A 383 14.57 -19.44 -26.68
CA GLY A 383 13.68 -18.71 -27.59
C GLY A 383 12.44 -19.50 -28.02
N LYS A 384 12.17 -20.64 -27.41
CA LYS A 384 11.07 -21.55 -27.82
C LYS A 384 10.31 -22.06 -26.60
N PHE A 385 9.06 -22.42 -26.84
CA PHE A 385 8.21 -23.17 -25.89
C PHE A 385 8.17 -24.62 -26.32
N ASP A 386 9.19 -25.40 -25.94
CA ASP A 386 9.41 -26.77 -26.43
C ASP A 386 9.37 -27.83 -25.31
N HIS A 387 9.26 -27.45 -24.05
CA HIS A 387 9.17 -28.34 -22.91
C HIS A 387 8.43 -27.69 -21.74
N ILE A 388 8.23 -28.44 -20.65
CA ILE A 388 7.61 -27.93 -19.42
C ILE A 388 8.67 -27.26 -18.56
N TYR A 389 8.50 -25.97 -18.34
CA TYR A 389 9.41 -25.13 -17.55
C TYR A 389 9.17 -25.29 -16.03
N THR A 390 10.26 -25.21 -15.29
CA THR A 390 10.26 -25.19 -13.82
C THR A 390 10.98 -23.96 -13.27
N ASP A 391 10.73 -23.61 -12.00
CA ASP A 391 11.43 -22.51 -11.34
C ASP A 391 12.94 -22.75 -11.26
N ASP A 392 13.36 -23.94 -10.85
CA ASP A 392 14.78 -24.31 -10.70
C ASP A 392 15.56 -24.18 -12.02
N GLU A 393 14.92 -24.57 -13.12
CA GLU A 393 15.49 -24.42 -14.45
C GLU A 393 15.68 -22.95 -14.80
N LEU A 394 14.64 -22.13 -14.66
CA LEU A 394 14.70 -20.71 -14.99
C LEU A 394 15.69 -19.96 -14.09
N TYR A 395 15.77 -20.29 -12.80
CA TYR A 395 16.77 -19.70 -11.92
C TYR A 395 18.20 -19.98 -12.39
N LYS A 396 18.44 -21.21 -12.85
CA LYS A 396 19.73 -21.61 -13.39
C LYS A 396 20.02 -20.96 -14.74
N ASP A 397 19.07 -21.00 -15.65
CA ASP A 397 19.24 -20.50 -17.02
C ASP A 397 19.46 -18.97 -17.07
N PHE A 398 18.78 -18.22 -16.19
CA PHE A 398 19.01 -16.79 -16.00
C PHE A 398 20.14 -16.51 -15.01
N ASN A 399 20.82 -17.52 -14.47
CA ASN A 399 21.91 -17.41 -13.50
C ASN A 399 21.56 -16.49 -12.31
N LEU A 400 20.32 -16.63 -11.79
CA LEU A 400 19.82 -15.73 -10.75
C LEU A 400 20.60 -15.87 -9.44
N PRO A 401 21.08 -14.77 -8.86
CA PRO A 401 21.66 -14.79 -7.52
C PRO A 401 20.68 -15.28 -6.47
N GLN A 402 21.18 -16.03 -5.48
CA GLN A 402 20.35 -16.61 -4.41
C GLN A 402 19.47 -15.56 -3.71
N LYS A 403 20.00 -14.34 -3.50
CA LYS A 403 19.23 -13.24 -2.88
C LYS A 403 17.94 -12.91 -3.63
N TYR A 404 17.92 -13.03 -4.96
CA TYR A 404 16.73 -12.80 -5.77
C TYR A 404 15.77 -13.98 -5.74
N ILE A 405 16.31 -15.20 -5.77
CA ILE A 405 15.52 -16.43 -5.60
C ILE A 405 14.79 -16.38 -4.26
N ASP A 406 15.49 -16.06 -3.18
CA ASP A 406 14.89 -15.93 -1.83
C ASP A 406 13.72 -14.94 -1.79
N VAL A 407 13.83 -13.82 -2.50
CA VAL A 407 12.74 -12.84 -2.58
C VAL A 407 11.57 -13.38 -3.37
N ILE A 408 11.82 -13.94 -4.54
CA ILE A 408 10.78 -14.52 -5.41
C ILE A 408 9.99 -15.59 -4.64
N GLU A 409 10.68 -16.51 -3.98
CA GLU A 409 10.07 -17.60 -3.24
C GLU A 409 9.38 -17.17 -1.93
N ALA A 410 9.87 -16.09 -1.32
CA ALA A 410 9.19 -15.51 -0.15
C ALA A 410 7.88 -14.80 -0.52
N VAL A 411 7.80 -14.24 -1.72
CA VAL A 411 6.66 -13.44 -2.18
C VAL A 411 5.64 -14.28 -2.94
N VAL A 412 6.10 -15.15 -3.83
CA VAL A 412 5.23 -15.95 -4.70
C VAL A 412 5.23 -17.41 -4.28
N LYS A 413 4.10 -17.90 -3.82
CA LYS A 413 3.96 -19.29 -3.42
C LYS A 413 3.95 -20.23 -4.63
N GLU A 414 4.49 -21.43 -4.43
CA GLU A 414 4.40 -22.49 -5.42
C GLU A 414 2.93 -22.85 -5.70
N ARG A 415 2.59 -23.07 -6.95
CA ARG A 415 1.31 -23.66 -7.34
C ARG A 415 1.45 -25.18 -7.28
N LYS A 416 0.52 -25.79 -6.58
CA LYS A 416 0.38 -27.24 -6.53
C LYS A 416 -0.43 -27.73 -7.71
#